data_db2c2060dc59d4a4cc1f78c9763bbf82
#
_entry.id   db2c2060dc59d4a4cc1f78c9763bbf82
#
_cell.length_a   1.000
_cell.length_b   1.000
_cell.length_c   1.000
_cell.angle_alpha   90.00
_cell.angle_beta   90.00
_cell.angle_gamma   90.00
#
_symmetry.space_group_name_H-M   'P 1'
#
loop_
_entity.id
_entity.type
_entity.pdbx_description
1 polymer ?
#
loop_
_entity_poly.entity_id
_entity_poly.type
_entity_poly.pdbx_seq_one_letter_code
_entity_poly.pdbx_strand_id
1 'polypeptide(L)'
;MAAMAAGPSEDEGTYADLGPNETITRRTERWRGVSALALVAGAAGVLASQAALVVAGAVGVAFAALANAARPPELSLALGRSVSDADPDPGNSVTVTVDVTNTGESSLPDLRVIDGVPPALGVESGSPRLGTALRPGESATFSYEVAVARGSHAFEPALAVARDVSGTAERARRVTADATPLTCVPTLEAAGELPLRAQTTSQPGRVLTEIGGSGVAFHTTREYRPGDPLSRLDWNGLAKTGELTTVDFREERAASVVLLIDAREQAYRALGPDAESAVERSVRAAGSLYGALTDEENRVGIAALSPEPCWLAPGVGTAHRAQAQELLATQPALASTPPEGTYYPSIRGRRLRRRLPDDAQLVVCSPLCDDGVVRLLQRFDAAGHRVTVVSPDPTDGATPGRRLAGVERRLRLSTLRSAGIPALDWRDEPLTTALARAGRSA
;
A
#
# COMPACT_ATOMS: atom_id res chain seq x y z
N MET A 1 -2.80 -18.83 -17.33
CA MET A 1 -3.36 -18.21 -18.56
C MET A 1 -3.39 -16.73 -18.23
N ALA A 2 -2.45 -15.95 -18.74
CA ALA A 2 -2.29 -14.53 -18.41
C ALA A 2 -3.51 -13.76 -18.94
N ALA A 3 -4.25 -13.12 -18.04
CA ALA A 3 -5.23 -12.12 -18.41
C ALA A 3 -4.46 -10.96 -19.06
N MET A 4 -4.59 -10.82 -20.38
CA MET A 4 -4.16 -9.63 -21.09
C MET A 4 -4.94 -8.46 -20.49
N ALA A 5 -4.23 -7.55 -19.81
CA ALA A 5 -4.77 -6.26 -19.47
C ALA A 5 -5.30 -5.62 -20.75
N ALA A 6 -6.61 -5.48 -20.85
CA ALA A 6 -7.23 -4.78 -21.98
C ALA A 6 -6.72 -3.34 -21.91
N GLY A 7 -5.95 -2.93 -22.92
CA GLY A 7 -5.49 -1.55 -23.06
C GLY A 7 -6.67 -0.56 -23.02
N PRO A 8 -6.42 0.73 -22.76
CA PRO A 8 -7.45 1.73 -22.67
C PRO A 8 -8.32 1.67 -23.93
N SER A 9 -9.65 1.62 -23.74
CA SER A 9 -10.56 1.63 -24.88
C SER A 9 -10.44 2.97 -25.61
N GLU A 10 -10.75 3.01 -26.92
CA GLU A 10 -10.76 4.27 -27.69
C GLU A 10 -11.61 5.36 -27.02
N ASP A 11 -12.62 4.97 -26.26
CA ASP A 11 -13.48 5.86 -25.47
C ASP A 11 -12.73 6.51 -24.29
N GLU A 12 -11.86 5.79 -23.58
CA GLU A 12 -11.07 6.33 -22.44
C GLU A 12 -10.07 7.39 -22.89
N GLY A 13 -9.32 7.14 -23.95
CA GLY A 13 -8.36 8.10 -24.50
C GLY A 13 -9.00 9.39 -25.01
N THR A 14 -10.23 9.29 -25.52
CA THR A 14 -10.97 10.43 -26.08
C THR A 14 -11.53 11.37 -25.00
N TYR A 15 -11.79 10.87 -23.78
CA TYR A 15 -12.41 11.62 -22.68
C TYR A 15 -11.52 11.75 -21.44
N ALA A 16 -10.21 11.51 -21.58
CA ALA A 16 -9.26 11.57 -20.48
C ALA A 16 -9.25 12.93 -19.76
N ASP A 17 -9.37 14.02 -20.54
CA ASP A 17 -9.30 15.40 -20.02
C ASP A 17 -10.65 15.94 -19.51
N LEU A 18 -11.71 15.10 -19.43
CA LEU A 18 -13.03 15.53 -18.98
C LEU A 18 -13.01 15.81 -17.47
N GLY A 19 -13.31 17.05 -17.10
CA GLY A 19 -13.43 17.47 -15.70
C GLY A 19 -14.64 16.83 -14.98
N PRO A 20 -14.65 16.80 -13.63
CA PRO A 20 -15.80 16.34 -12.87
C PRO A 20 -17.02 17.22 -13.17
N ASN A 21 -18.15 16.58 -13.46
CA ASN A 21 -19.42 17.20 -13.88
C ASN A 21 -19.43 17.94 -15.23
N GLU A 22 -18.35 17.90 -15.96
CA GLU A 22 -18.31 18.42 -17.34
C GLU A 22 -19.06 17.48 -18.28
N THR A 23 -19.77 18.05 -19.26
CA THR A 23 -20.51 17.29 -20.27
C THR A 23 -20.01 17.66 -21.64
N ILE A 24 -19.54 16.70 -22.40
CA ILE A 24 -19.12 16.87 -23.76
C ILE A 24 -20.14 16.19 -24.68
N THR A 25 -20.51 16.89 -25.74
CA THR A 25 -21.37 16.34 -26.81
C THR A 25 -20.57 16.30 -28.10
N ARG A 26 -20.53 15.12 -28.73
CA ARG A 26 -19.76 14.87 -29.93
C ARG A 26 -20.65 14.23 -31.01
N ARG A 27 -20.36 14.52 -32.27
CA ARG A 27 -20.91 13.76 -33.41
C ARG A 27 -19.88 12.74 -33.86
N THR A 28 -20.32 11.49 -34.02
CA THR A 28 -19.49 10.42 -34.56
C THR A 28 -19.48 10.45 -36.07
N GLU A 29 -18.43 9.95 -36.69
CA GLU A 29 -18.34 9.86 -38.15
C GLU A 29 -18.88 8.53 -38.71
N ARG A 30 -19.66 7.77 -37.91
CA ARG A 30 -20.04 6.38 -38.19
C ARG A 30 -20.73 6.17 -39.55
N TRP A 31 -21.48 7.15 -40.04
CA TRP A 31 -22.27 7.03 -41.28
C TRP A 31 -21.81 7.96 -42.38
N ARG A 32 -20.59 8.49 -42.32
CA ARG A 32 -20.08 9.52 -43.24
C ARG A 32 -20.10 9.08 -44.71
N GLY A 33 -19.92 7.80 -45.04
CA GLY A 33 -19.96 7.26 -46.37
C GLY A 33 -21.36 6.90 -46.92
N VAL A 34 -22.34 6.69 -46.03
CA VAL A 34 -23.67 6.21 -46.41
C VAL A 34 -24.45 7.25 -47.25
N SER A 35 -24.34 8.52 -46.86
CA SER A 35 -24.97 9.62 -47.64
C SER A 35 -24.43 9.70 -49.06
N ALA A 36 -23.12 9.58 -49.23
CA ALA A 36 -22.49 9.59 -50.54
C ALA A 36 -22.91 8.37 -51.38
N LEU A 37 -22.91 7.17 -50.75
CA LEU A 37 -23.33 5.94 -51.44
C LEU A 37 -24.79 5.97 -51.84
N ALA A 38 -25.67 6.51 -50.99
CA ALA A 38 -27.11 6.70 -51.29
C ALA A 38 -27.35 7.64 -52.44
N LEU A 39 -26.64 8.77 -52.50
CA LEU A 39 -26.72 9.70 -53.62
C LEU A 39 -26.22 9.09 -54.93
N VAL A 40 -25.11 8.38 -54.90
CA VAL A 40 -24.58 7.68 -56.08
C VAL A 40 -25.55 6.60 -56.56
N ALA A 41 -26.11 5.80 -55.65
CA ALA A 41 -27.10 4.79 -56.00
C ALA A 41 -28.38 5.40 -56.62
N GLY A 42 -28.87 6.50 -56.04
CA GLY A 42 -30.03 7.24 -56.58
C GLY A 42 -29.74 7.81 -57.98
N ALA A 43 -28.61 8.45 -58.17
CA ALA A 43 -28.20 8.99 -59.48
C ALA A 43 -28.00 7.89 -60.52
N ALA A 44 -27.35 6.81 -60.20
CA ALA A 44 -27.17 5.65 -61.08
C ALA A 44 -28.54 5.03 -61.46
N GLY A 45 -29.45 4.94 -60.47
CA GLY A 45 -30.82 4.44 -60.72
C GLY A 45 -31.62 5.27 -61.71
N VAL A 46 -31.51 6.60 -61.63
CA VAL A 46 -32.12 7.50 -62.57
C VAL A 46 -31.50 7.34 -63.97
N LEU A 47 -30.19 7.36 -64.10
CA LEU A 47 -29.45 7.21 -65.32
C LEU A 47 -29.68 5.86 -66.00
N ALA A 48 -29.75 4.78 -65.22
CA ALA A 48 -29.98 3.42 -65.73
C ALA A 48 -31.49 3.05 -65.87
N SER A 49 -32.41 3.99 -65.55
CA SER A 49 -33.87 3.74 -65.50
C SER A 49 -34.22 2.53 -64.58
N GLN A 50 -33.44 2.32 -63.49
CA GLN A 50 -33.67 1.23 -62.60
C GLN A 50 -34.34 1.69 -61.28
N ALA A 51 -35.65 1.43 -61.18
CA ALA A 51 -36.46 1.84 -60.02
C ALA A 51 -35.92 1.30 -58.67
N ALA A 52 -35.39 0.10 -58.66
CA ALA A 52 -34.84 -0.49 -57.45
C ALA A 52 -33.66 0.32 -56.87
N LEU A 53 -32.76 0.84 -57.71
CA LEU A 53 -31.65 1.68 -57.28
C LEU A 53 -32.09 3.04 -56.78
N VAL A 54 -33.14 3.63 -57.42
CA VAL A 54 -33.75 4.88 -56.96
C VAL A 54 -34.36 4.72 -55.57
N VAL A 55 -35.11 3.63 -55.34
CA VAL A 55 -35.68 3.31 -54.02
C VAL A 55 -34.58 3.08 -52.98
N ALA A 56 -33.52 2.34 -53.30
CA ALA A 56 -32.39 2.13 -52.41
C ALA A 56 -31.70 3.46 -52.05
N GLY A 57 -31.50 4.34 -53.03
CA GLY A 57 -30.99 5.70 -52.82
C GLY A 57 -31.89 6.53 -51.90
N ALA A 58 -33.20 6.51 -52.12
CA ALA A 58 -34.18 7.23 -51.29
C ALA A 58 -34.17 6.71 -49.82
N VAL A 59 -34.14 5.40 -49.63
CA VAL A 59 -34.03 4.78 -48.28
C VAL A 59 -32.72 5.22 -47.61
N GLY A 60 -31.61 5.19 -48.35
CA GLY A 60 -30.31 5.63 -47.80
C GLY A 60 -30.29 7.11 -47.41
N VAL A 61 -30.91 7.99 -48.24
CA VAL A 61 -31.06 9.43 -47.95
C VAL A 61 -31.95 9.64 -46.70
N ALA A 62 -33.09 8.92 -46.63
CA ALA A 62 -34.00 9.00 -45.48
C ALA A 62 -33.29 8.56 -44.17
N PHE A 63 -32.50 7.49 -44.25
CA PHE A 63 -31.69 7.02 -43.11
C PHE A 63 -30.62 8.07 -42.72
N ALA A 64 -29.91 8.63 -43.69
CA ALA A 64 -28.93 9.68 -43.45
C ALA A 64 -29.55 10.94 -42.84
N ALA A 65 -30.75 11.33 -43.31
CA ALA A 65 -31.51 12.46 -42.76
C ALA A 65 -31.93 12.20 -41.31
N LEU A 66 -32.44 11.00 -41.01
CA LEU A 66 -32.80 10.58 -39.65
C LEU A 66 -31.55 10.58 -38.73
N ALA A 67 -30.43 10.03 -39.18
CA ALA A 67 -29.18 10.01 -38.45
C ALA A 67 -28.63 11.42 -38.16
N ASN A 68 -28.75 12.36 -39.12
CA ASN A 68 -28.31 13.75 -38.91
C ASN A 68 -29.27 14.58 -38.04
N ALA A 69 -30.56 14.23 -37.99
CA ALA A 69 -31.56 14.86 -37.13
C ALA A 69 -31.52 14.38 -35.68
N ALA A 70 -30.87 13.24 -35.43
CA ALA A 70 -30.77 12.66 -34.12
C ALA A 70 -29.98 13.57 -33.16
N ARG A 71 -30.45 13.65 -31.91
CA ARG A 71 -29.81 14.38 -30.81
C ARG A 71 -29.35 13.38 -29.77
N PRO A 72 -28.18 13.60 -29.15
CA PRO A 72 -27.75 12.74 -28.08
C PRO A 72 -28.74 12.83 -26.91
N PRO A 73 -29.07 11.70 -26.26
CA PRO A 73 -30.00 11.70 -25.13
C PRO A 73 -29.45 12.56 -23.99
N GLU A 74 -30.34 13.09 -23.17
CA GLU A 74 -29.94 13.73 -21.92
C GLU A 74 -29.41 12.68 -20.96
N LEU A 75 -28.23 12.94 -20.42
CA LEU A 75 -27.50 12.00 -19.53
C LEU A 75 -27.67 12.45 -18.09
N SER A 76 -28.66 11.89 -17.41
CA SER A 76 -28.89 12.05 -15.97
C SER A 76 -28.87 10.69 -15.32
N LEU A 77 -27.76 10.42 -14.58
CA LEU A 77 -27.54 9.14 -13.93
C LEU A 77 -27.28 9.36 -12.44
N ALA A 78 -27.83 8.48 -11.60
CA ALA A 78 -27.37 8.22 -10.27
C ALA A 78 -26.50 6.97 -10.27
N LEU A 79 -25.37 7.04 -9.59
CA LEU A 79 -24.40 5.97 -9.48
C LEU A 79 -24.18 5.64 -8.01
N GLY A 80 -24.48 4.39 -7.62
CA GLY A 80 -24.16 3.83 -6.31
C GLY A 80 -22.98 2.88 -6.44
N ARG A 81 -22.04 2.91 -5.48
CA ARG A 81 -20.93 1.96 -5.42
C ARG A 81 -20.87 1.35 -4.04
N SER A 82 -20.79 0.03 -3.97
CA SER A 82 -20.58 -0.72 -2.75
C SER A 82 -19.41 -1.68 -2.90
N VAL A 83 -18.72 -1.92 -1.80
CA VAL A 83 -17.61 -2.88 -1.71
C VAL A 83 -17.97 -3.97 -0.73
N SER A 84 -17.56 -5.21 -0.98
CA SER A 84 -17.87 -6.35 -0.11
C SER A 84 -17.20 -6.23 1.27
N ASP A 85 -16.05 -5.55 1.33
CA ASP A 85 -15.29 -5.27 2.53
C ASP A 85 -14.63 -3.89 2.37
N ALA A 86 -14.83 -3.00 3.34
CA ALA A 86 -14.27 -1.65 3.30
C ALA A 86 -12.84 -1.57 3.88
N ASP A 87 -12.48 -2.54 4.74
CA ASP A 87 -11.21 -2.61 5.45
C ASP A 87 -10.52 -3.99 5.26
N PRO A 88 -10.26 -4.41 4.02
CA PRO A 88 -9.71 -5.74 3.73
C PRO A 88 -8.22 -5.83 4.10
N ASP A 89 -7.76 -7.04 4.37
CA ASP A 89 -6.34 -7.33 4.51
C ASP A 89 -5.58 -7.17 3.18
N PRO A 90 -4.30 -6.72 3.22
CA PRO A 90 -3.48 -6.60 2.03
C PRO A 90 -3.31 -7.93 1.28
N GLY A 91 -3.56 -7.89 -0.03
CA GLY A 91 -3.47 -9.06 -0.91
C GLY A 91 -4.78 -9.87 -1.02
N ASN A 92 -5.84 -9.46 -0.33
CA ASN A 92 -7.17 -10.02 -0.55
C ASN A 92 -7.83 -9.36 -1.76
N SER A 93 -8.79 -10.08 -2.36
CA SER A 93 -9.65 -9.54 -3.41
C SER A 93 -10.95 -9.02 -2.81
N VAL A 94 -11.39 -7.86 -3.30
CA VAL A 94 -12.65 -7.23 -2.90
C VAL A 94 -13.57 -7.11 -4.10
N THR A 95 -14.82 -7.52 -3.94
CA THR A 95 -15.86 -7.33 -4.96
C THR A 95 -16.41 -5.91 -4.88
N VAL A 96 -16.31 -5.20 -5.98
CA VAL A 96 -16.94 -3.87 -6.18
C VAL A 96 -18.21 -4.06 -6.96
N THR A 97 -19.34 -3.60 -6.43
CA THR A 97 -20.64 -3.61 -7.11
C THR A 97 -21.06 -2.19 -7.39
N VAL A 98 -21.43 -1.95 -8.65
CA VAL A 98 -21.84 -0.62 -9.15
C VAL A 98 -23.26 -0.71 -9.67
N ASP A 99 -24.13 0.14 -9.11
CA ASP A 99 -25.52 0.31 -9.52
C ASP A 99 -25.67 1.60 -10.31
N VAL A 100 -26.21 1.53 -11.50
CA VAL A 100 -26.41 2.66 -12.40
C VAL A 100 -27.91 2.83 -12.64
N THR A 101 -28.47 3.97 -12.28
CA THR A 101 -29.89 4.29 -12.44
C THR A 101 -30.06 5.48 -13.39
N ASN A 102 -30.92 5.35 -14.38
CA ASN A 102 -31.33 6.49 -15.23
C ASN A 102 -32.37 7.34 -14.48
N THR A 103 -31.92 8.49 -13.95
CA THR A 103 -32.79 9.45 -13.24
C THR A 103 -33.40 10.51 -14.13
N GLY A 104 -33.05 10.48 -15.42
CA GLY A 104 -33.58 11.40 -16.43
C GLY A 104 -34.91 10.95 -17.04
N GLU A 105 -35.50 11.82 -17.85
CA GLU A 105 -36.75 11.54 -18.59
C GLU A 105 -36.49 10.90 -19.96
N SER A 106 -35.23 10.89 -20.46
CA SER A 106 -34.85 10.35 -21.73
C SER A 106 -34.41 8.88 -21.61
N SER A 107 -34.82 8.05 -22.57
CA SER A 107 -34.28 6.70 -22.72
C SER A 107 -32.84 6.74 -23.23
N LEU A 108 -31.99 5.89 -22.67
CA LEU A 108 -30.57 5.72 -23.02
C LEU A 108 -30.41 4.41 -23.79
N PRO A 109 -30.50 4.41 -25.15
CA PRO A 109 -30.52 3.17 -25.94
C PRO A 109 -29.14 2.48 -26.05
N ASP A 110 -28.06 3.22 -25.95
CA ASP A 110 -26.68 2.73 -25.89
C ASP A 110 -25.94 3.53 -24.79
N LEU A 111 -25.97 3.01 -23.59
CA LEU A 111 -25.25 3.55 -22.43
C LEU A 111 -24.01 2.69 -22.14
N ARG A 112 -22.88 3.35 -22.05
CA ARG A 112 -21.62 2.76 -21.62
C ARG A 112 -21.15 3.46 -20.36
N VAL A 113 -20.81 2.67 -19.36
CA VAL A 113 -20.26 3.17 -18.10
C VAL A 113 -18.93 2.50 -17.86
N ILE A 114 -17.93 3.29 -17.52
CA ILE A 114 -16.58 2.84 -17.15
C ILE A 114 -16.34 3.35 -15.74
N ASP A 115 -16.18 2.45 -14.78
CA ASP A 115 -15.97 2.84 -13.40
C ASP A 115 -14.54 3.36 -13.17
N GLY A 116 -14.37 4.32 -12.27
CA GLY A 116 -13.12 4.98 -11.97
C GLY A 116 -12.31 4.19 -10.95
N VAL A 117 -11.76 3.03 -11.35
CA VAL A 117 -10.91 2.21 -10.50
C VAL A 117 -9.60 2.94 -10.20
N PRO A 118 -9.20 3.06 -8.91
CA PRO A 118 -7.91 3.66 -8.55
C PRO A 118 -6.74 2.97 -9.27
N PRO A 119 -5.77 3.71 -9.82
CA PRO A 119 -4.64 3.12 -10.57
C PRO A 119 -3.80 2.12 -9.78
N ALA A 120 -3.83 2.24 -8.44
CA ALA A 120 -3.09 1.33 -7.53
C ALA A 120 -3.78 -0.04 -7.36
N LEU A 121 -5.05 -0.18 -7.78
CA LEU A 121 -5.82 -1.41 -7.66
C LEU A 121 -5.86 -2.15 -9.00
N GLY A 122 -5.38 -3.39 -9.03
CA GLY A 122 -5.50 -4.26 -10.19
C GLY A 122 -6.88 -4.92 -10.26
N VAL A 123 -7.53 -4.92 -11.43
CA VAL A 123 -8.75 -5.72 -11.65
C VAL A 123 -8.35 -7.17 -11.88
N GLU A 124 -8.77 -8.07 -10.99
CA GLU A 124 -8.44 -9.50 -11.05
C GLU A 124 -9.47 -10.30 -11.86
N SER A 125 -10.75 -9.98 -11.66
CA SER A 125 -11.84 -10.64 -12.38
C SER A 125 -12.98 -9.71 -12.69
N GLY A 126 -13.81 -10.06 -13.67
CA GLY A 126 -14.90 -9.22 -14.14
C GLY A 126 -14.44 -8.06 -15.03
N SER A 127 -15.26 -7.02 -15.13
CA SER A 127 -14.94 -5.84 -15.91
C SER A 127 -15.50 -4.59 -15.23
N PRO A 128 -14.71 -3.52 -15.03
CA PRO A 128 -15.20 -2.24 -14.51
C PRO A 128 -16.01 -1.45 -15.57
N ARG A 129 -16.62 -2.15 -16.53
CA ARG A 129 -17.34 -1.57 -17.69
C ARG A 129 -18.69 -2.22 -17.86
N LEU A 130 -19.69 -1.39 -18.11
CA LEU A 130 -21.06 -1.82 -18.44
C LEU A 130 -21.47 -1.24 -19.77
N GLY A 131 -22.03 -2.06 -20.65
CA GLY A 131 -22.77 -1.65 -21.84
C GLY A 131 -24.23 -2.08 -21.72
N THR A 132 -25.18 -1.14 -21.74
CA THR A 132 -26.59 -1.44 -21.51
C THR A 132 -27.51 -0.41 -22.20
N ALA A 133 -28.82 -0.64 -22.12
CA ALA A 133 -29.84 0.33 -22.44
C ALA A 133 -30.75 0.51 -21.22
N LEU A 134 -31.06 1.77 -20.87
CA LEU A 134 -31.92 2.10 -19.72
C LEU A 134 -33.03 3.05 -20.09
N ARG A 135 -34.26 2.68 -19.76
CA ARG A 135 -35.43 3.61 -19.81
C ARG A 135 -35.40 4.52 -18.58
N PRO A 136 -36.19 5.59 -18.58
CA PRO A 136 -36.39 6.41 -17.39
C PRO A 136 -36.74 5.56 -16.16
N GLY A 137 -36.02 5.73 -15.06
CA GLY A 137 -36.19 5.00 -13.81
C GLY A 137 -35.66 3.58 -13.80
N GLU A 138 -35.11 3.05 -14.89
CA GLU A 138 -34.48 1.71 -14.90
C GLU A 138 -33.06 1.76 -14.35
N SER A 139 -32.64 0.65 -13.75
CA SER A 139 -31.30 0.44 -13.18
C SER A 139 -30.64 -0.79 -13.78
N ALA A 140 -29.32 -0.76 -13.82
CA ALA A 140 -28.48 -1.92 -14.14
C ALA A 140 -27.33 -2.00 -13.16
N THR A 141 -26.95 -3.23 -12.80
CA THR A 141 -25.86 -3.52 -11.86
C THR A 141 -24.75 -4.30 -12.56
N PHE A 142 -23.52 -4.00 -12.25
CA PHE A 142 -22.36 -4.80 -12.64
C PHE A 142 -21.37 -4.90 -11.48
N SER A 143 -20.54 -5.95 -11.51
CA SER A 143 -19.55 -6.17 -10.48
C SER A 143 -18.22 -6.64 -11.08
N TYR A 144 -17.16 -6.37 -10.36
CA TYR A 144 -15.81 -6.80 -10.68
C TYR A 144 -15.01 -6.96 -9.38
N GLU A 145 -13.90 -7.68 -9.43
CA GLU A 145 -13.01 -7.91 -8.28
C GLU A 145 -11.71 -7.14 -8.48
N VAL A 146 -11.25 -6.51 -7.40
CA VAL A 146 -9.97 -5.80 -7.36
C VAL A 146 -9.05 -6.43 -6.34
N ALA A 147 -7.77 -6.61 -6.73
CA ALA A 147 -6.70 -6.90 -5.78
C ALA A 147 -6.42 -5.66 -4.93
N VAL A 148 -6.44 -5.82 -3.62
CA VAL A 148 -6.28 -4.69 -2.72
C VAL A 148 -4.82 -4.50 -2.35
N ALA A 149 -4.28 -3.35 -2.73
CA ALA A 149 -3.00 -2.87 -2.26
C ALA A 149 -3.17 -2.12 -0.93
N ARG A 150 -2.14 -2.12 -0.10
CA ARG A 150 -2.09 -1.34 1.13
C ARG A 150 -2.29 0.15 0.85
N GLY A 151 -3.07 0.82 1.68
CA GLY A 151 -3.34 2.26 1.59
C GLY A 151 -4.81 2.60 1.63
N SER A 152 -5.12 3.87 1.48
CA SER A 152 -6.48 4.37 1.30
C SER A 152 -6.68 4.72 -0.18
N HIS A 153 -7.65 4.07 -0.81
CA HIS A 153 -7.93 4.18 -2.22
C HIS A 153 -9.30 4.80 -2.42
N ALA A 154 -9.33 6.00 -3.00
CA ALA A 154 -10.56 6.66 -3.39
C ALA A 154 -10.85 6.34 -4.86
N PHE A 155 -12.05 5.87 -5.15
CA PHE A 155 -12.50 5.65 -6.51
C PHE A 155 -12.74 6.99 -7.21
N GLU A 156 -12.31 7.09 -8.45
CA GLU A 156 -12.56 8.26 -9.30
C GLU A 156 -14.02 8.28 -9.80
N PRO A 157 -14.52 9.43 -10.27
CA PRO A 157 -15.81 9.51 -10.93
C PRO A 157 -15.89 8.61 -12.16
N ALA A 158 -16.98 7.86 -12.29
CA ALA A 158 -17.20 6.98 -13.43
C ALA A 158 -17.45 7.78 -14.71
N LEU A 159 -16.93 7.31 -15.84
CA LEU A 159 -17.22 7.88 -17.16
C LEU A 159 -18.47 7.23 -17.74
N ALA A 160 -19.51 8.01 -17.99
CA ALA A 160 -20.72 7.58 -18.66
C ALA A 160 -20.80 8.19 -20.08
N VAL A 161 -21.04 7.37 -21.07
CA VAL A 161 -21.21 7.77 -22.48
C VAL A 161 -22.56 7.25 -22.98
N ALA A 162 -23.45 8.14 -23.35
CA ALA A 162 -24.73 7.79 -23.95
C ALA A 162 -24.76 8.15 -25.43
N ARG A 163 -25.15 7.21 -26.28
CA ARG A 163 -25.31 7.38 -27.72
C ARG A 163 -26.77 7.35 -28.11
N ASP A 164 -27.12 8.08 -29.16
CA ASP A 164 -28.43 7.99 -29.78
C ASP A 164 -28.60 6.64 -30.53
N VAL A 165 -29.83 6.32 -30.91
CA VAL A 165 -30.18 5.05 -31.62
C VAL A 165 -29.36 4.83 -32.89
N SER A 166 -28.99 5.91 -33.60
CA SER A 166 -28.19 5.84 -34.83
C SER A 166 -26.68 5.73 -34.55
N GLY A 167 -26.25 6.06 -33.36
CA GLY A 167 -24.86 6.16 -32.96
C GLY A 167 -24.10 7.34 -33.58
N THR A 168 -24.84 8.37 -34.12
CA THR A 168 -24.24 9.55 -34.73
C THR A 168 -23.94 10.68 -33.77
N ALA A 169 -24.58 10.68 -32.61
CA ALA A 169 -24.35 11.65 -31.57
C ALA A 169 -24.13 10.96 -30.23
N GLU A 170 -23.13 11.40 -29.50
CA GLU A 170 -22.82 10.89 -28.18
C GLU A 170 -22.66 12.03 -27.18
N ARG A 171 -23.01 11.74 -25.93
CA ARG A 171 -22.81 12.61 -24.79
C ARG A 171 -22.05 11.86 -23.72
N ALA A 172 -20.95 12.45 -23.28
CA ALA A 172 -20.10 11.91 -22.21
C ALA A 172 -20.14 12.82 -21.01
N ARG A 173 -20.15 12.23 -19.83
CA ARG A 173 -20.10 12.93 -18.54
C ARG A 173 -19.39 12.05 -17.49
N ARG A 174 -18.59 12.68 -16.62
CA ARG A 174 -18.13 12.03 -15.41
C ARG A 174 -19.17 12.13 -14.31
N VAL A 175 -19.55 10.99 -13.75
CA VAL A 175 -20.58 10.85 -12.70
C VAL A 175 -19.89 10.43 -11.41
N THR A 176 -20.06 11.23 -10.38
CA THR A 176 -19.56 10.90 -9.05
C THR A 176 -20.52 9.89 -8.41
N ALA A 177 -20.00 8.80 -7.90
CA ALA A 177 -20.72 7.89 -7.02
C ALA A 177 -20.48 8.29 -5.57
N ASP A 178 -21.43 7.97 -4.67
CA ASP A 178 -21.18 8.01 -3.24
C ASP A 178 -20.07 6.98 -2.95
N ALA A 179 -18.89 7.47 -2.63
CA ALA A 179 -17.71 6.64 -2.53
C ALA A 179 -17.40 6.33 -1.07
N THR A 180 -17.51 5.06 -0.71
CA THR A 180 -16.81 4.55 0.48
C THR A 180 -15.34 4.37 0.09
N PRO A 181 -14.38 5.04 0.73
CA PRO A 181 -12.97 4.78 0.48
C PRO A 181 -12.64 3.34 0.87
N LEU A 182 -11.89 2.64 0.04
CA LEU A 182 -11.36 1.33 0.36
C LEU A 182 -10.05 1.55 1.12
N THR A 183 -10.03 1.19 2.41
CA THR A 183 -8.85 1.38 3.26
C THR A 183 -8.28 0.02 3.64
N CYS A 184 -7.11 -0.29 3.11
CA CYS A 184 -6.38 -1.51 3.41
C CYS A 184 -5.28 -1.23 4.43
N VAL A 185 -5.48 -1.72 5.64
CA VAL A 185 -4.58 -1.54 6.78
C VAL A 185 -3.78 -2.81 7.00
N PRO A 186 -2.44 -2.75 7.13
CA PRO A 186 -1.65 -3.94 7.43
C PRO A 186 -2.02 -4.49 8.81
N THR A 187 -2.21 -5.81 8.89
CA THR A 187 -2.43 -6.49 10.16
C THR A 187 -1.19 -6.37 11.04
N LEU A 188 -1.40 -6.03 12.32
CA LEU A 188 -0.35 -6.03 13.35
C LEU A 188 -0.34 -7.37 14.11
N GLU A 189 -0.38 -8.48 13.37
CA GLU A 189 -0.28 -9.81 13.98
C GLU A 189 1.18 -10.14 14.29
N ALA A 190 1.41 -10.72 15.47
CA ALA A 190 2.75 -11.06 15.93
C ALA A 190 3.43 -12.10 15.03
N ALA A 191 4.56 -11.75 14.45
CA ALA A 191 5.35 -12.62 13.58
C ALA A 191 6.32 -13.55 14.34
N GLY A 192 6.13 -13.77 15.65
CA GLY A 192 7.07 -14.51 16.51
C GLY A 192 8.13 -13.61 17.15
N GLU A 193 8.92 -14.16 18.04
CA GLU A 193 9.94 -13.41 18.79
C GLU A 193 11.05 -12.89 17.87
N LEU A 194 11.32 -11.60 17.91
CA LEU A 194 12.51 -11.01 17.33
C LEU A 194 13.63 -11.10 18.36
N PRO A 195 14.78 -11.74 18.08
CA PRO A 195 15.91 -11.72 18.99
C PRO A 195 16.48 -10.29 19.06
N LEU A 196 15.92 -9.47 19.95
CA LEU A 196 16.50 -8.17 20.28
C LEU A 196 17.85 -8.38 20.97
N ARG A 197 18.81 -7.53 20.66
CA ARG A 197 20.11 -7.56 21.38
C ARG A 197 19.86 -7.37 22.88
N ALA A 198 20.21 -8.37 23.68
CA ALA A 198 20.11 -8.28 25.12
C ALA A 198 20.74 -6.97 25.62
N GLN A 199 20.02 -6.24 26.44
CA GLN A 199 20.57 -5.05 27.10
C GLN A 199 21.53 -5.50 28.21
N THR A 200 22.77 -5.82 27.87
CA THR A 200 23.82 -5.84 28.84
C THR A 200 24.10 -4.39 29.23
N THR A 201 23.44 -3.94 30.29
CA THR A 201 23.83 -2.74 31.02
C THR A 201 25.15 -3.00 31.70
N SER A 202 26.26 -2.91 30.99
CA SER A 202 27.55 -2.73 31.54
C SER A 202 28.29 -1.65 30.77
N GLN A 203 27.93 -0.40 31.03
CA GLN A 203 28.92 0.67 30.90
C GLN A 203 29.68 0.72 32.21
N PRO A 204 30.98 0.43 32.22
CA PRO A 204 31.84 0.77 33.35
C PRO A 204 31.98 2.31 33.34
N GLY A 205 31.36 2.97 34.30
CA GLY A 205 31.60 4.38 34.57
C GLY A 205 30.40 5.30 34.42
N ARG A 206 29.28 5.02 35.08
CA ARG A 206 28.34 6.07 35.48
C ARG A 206 27.62 5.70 36.76
N VAL A 207 27.73 6.62 37.69
CA VAL A 207 27.12 6.76 38.98
C VAL A 207 25.84 5.94 39.15
N LEU A 208 25.83 5.06 40.15
CA LEU A 208 24.68 4.42 40.75
C LEU A 208 23.59 5.47 41.03
N THR A 209 22.59 5.54 40.23
CA THR A 209 21.34 6.14 40.67
C THR A 209 20.60 5.08 41.47
N GLU A 210 20.53 5.28 42.75
CA GLU A 210 19.64 4.60 43.67
C GLU A 210 18.19 4.93 43.33
N ILE A 211 17.62 4.20 42.39
CA ILE A 211 16.18 4.08 42.28
C ILE A 211 15.89 2.58 42.32
N GLY A 212 15.61 2.12 43.53
CA GLY A 212 15.05 0.80 43.76
C GLY A 212 13.67 0.73 43.12
N GLY A 213 13.57 0.08 41.95
CA GLY A 213 12.35 -0.31 41.33
C GLY A 213 11.87 -1.65 41.90
N SER A 214 10.57 -1.83 42.03
CA SER A 214 9.93 -3.10 42.38
C SER A 214 9.96 -4.06 41.20
N GLY A 215 11.16 -4.54 40.82
CA GLY A 215 11.31 -5.66 39.89
C GLY A 215 10.80 -6.96 40.52
N VAL A 216 10.18 -7.82 39.71
CA VAL A 216 9.57 -9.08 40.17
C VAL A 216 10.50 -10.28 39.92
N ALA A 217 11.50 -10.13 39.02
CA ALA A 217 12.43 -11.23 38.71
C ALA A 217 13.66 -11.22 39.60
N PHE A 218 13.87 -12.34 40.31
CA PHE A 218 15.07 -12.58 41.09
C PHE A 218 16.32 -12.58 40.19
N HIS A 219 17.35 -11.80 40.57
CA HIS A 219 18.59 -11.76 39.82
C HIS A 219 19.73 -12.44 40.56
N THR A 220 20.03 -12.00 41.76
CA THR A 220 21.13 -12.55 42.60
C THR A 220 20.91 -12.14 44.03
N THR A 221 21.59 -12.86 44.93
CA THR A 221 21.75 -12.45 46.32
C THR A 221 23.17 -11.92 46.54
N ARG A 222 23.30 -10.80 47.20
CA ARG A 222 24.58 -10.25 47.66
C ARG A 222 24.59 -10.04 49.18
N GLU A 223 25.75 -9.89 49.73
CA GLU A 223 25.90 -9.57 51.13
C GLU A 223 25.24 -8.23 51.49
N TYR A 224 24.49 -8.18 52.59
CA TYR A 224 23.81 -6.99 53.07
C TYR A 224 24.79 -5.86 53.35
N ARG A 225 24.45 -4.65 52.95
CA ARG A 225 25.21 -3.44 53.29
C ARG A 225 24.30 -2.48 54.10
N PRO A 226 24.88 -1.82 55.14
CA PRO A 226 24.13 -0.79 55.88
C PRO A 226 23.54 0.27 54.96
N GLY A 227 22.20 0.39 54.98
CA GLY A 227 21.45 1.25 54.07
C GLY A 227 20.58 0.52 53.07
N ASP A 228 20.73 -0.79 52.88
CA ASP A 228 19.85 -1.57 52.02
C ASP A 228 18.44 -1.64 52.63
N PRO A 229 17.38 -1.52 51.81
CA PRO A 229 16.01 -1.60 52.29
C PRO A 229 15.69 -2.96 52.94
N LEU A 230 15.11 -2.95 54.12
CA LEU A 230 14.74 -4.16 54.84
C LEU A 230 13.73 -5.05 54.11
N SER A 231 13.00 -4.49 53.16
CA SER A 231 12.09 -5.22 52.27
C SER A 231 12.80 -6.14 51.27
N ARG A 232 14.10 -5.94 51.06
CA ARG A 232 14.93 -6.75 50.15
C ARG A 232 15.80 -7.78 50.88
N LEU A 233 15.72 -7.88 52.20
CA LEU A 233 16.42 -8.90 52.97
C LEU A 233 15.87 -10.30 52.68
N ASP A 234 16.77 -11.25 52.41
CA ASP A 234 16.41 -12.66 52.31
C ASP A 234 16.26 -13.26 53.73
N TRP A 235 15.04 -13.09 54.27
CA TRP A 235 14.68 -13.63 55.59
C TRP A 235 14.73 -15.15 55.62
N ASN A 236 14.55 -15.86 54.52
CA ASN A 236 14.67 -17.31 54.42
C ASN A 236 16.13 -17.77 54.44
N GLY A 237 16.99 -17.06 53.77
CA GLY A 237 18.44 -17.29 53.81
C GLY A 237 19.00 -17.05 55.22
N LEU A 238 18.64 -15.91 55.84
CA LEU A 238 19.04 -15.58 57.21
C LEU A 238 18.61 -16.65 58.23
N ALA A 239 17.38 -17.17 58.10
CA ALA A 239 16.89 -18.20 59.01
C ALA A 239 17.61 -19.55 58.84
N LYS A 240 18.19 -19.85 57.70
CA LYS A 240 18.87 -21.13 57.39
C LYS A 240 20.39 -21.07 57.59
N THR A 241 21.01 -19.98 57.19
CA THR A 241 22.49 -19.87 57.18
C THR A 241 23.03 -18.88 58.20
N GLY A 242 22.17 -18.02 58.78
CA GLY A 242 22.60 -16.95 59.71
C GLY A 242 23.25 -15.76 59.00
N GLU A 243 23.37 -15.76 57.70
CA GLU A 243 24.00 -14.68 56.91
C GLU A 243 22.95 -13.67 56.40
N LEU A 244 23.25 -12.37 56.57
CA LEU A 244 22.42 -11.28 56.05
C LEU A 244 22.73 -11.06 54.58
N THR A 245 21.80 -11.48 53.73
CA THR A 245 21.87 -11.27 52.27
C THR A 245 20.70 -10.41 51.76
N THR A 246 20.98 -9.61 50.77
CA THR A 246 19.97 -8.76 50.06
C THR A 246 19.69 -9.36 48.70
N VAL A 247 18.41 -9.46 48.36
CA VAL A 247 17.94 -9.89 47.02
C VAL A 247 17.99 -8.71 46.10
N ASP A 248 18.80 -8.81 45.06
CA ASP A 248 18.77 -7.88 43.95
C ASP A 248 17.78 -8.39 42.87
N PHE A 249 16.77 -7.57 42.58
CA PHE A 249 15.79 -7.85 41.53
C PHE A 249 16.23 -7.20 40.21
N ARG A 250 16.05 -7.93 39.14
CA ARG A 250 16.22 -7.39 37.80
C ARG A 250 14.97 -6.58 37.47
N GLU A 251 15.14 -5.30 37.22
CA GLU A 251 14.08 -4.46 36.64
C GLU A 251 13.96 -4.85 35.18
N GLU A 252 12.88 -5.55 34.80
CA GLU A 252 12.49 -5.67 33.39
C GLU A 252 11.99 -4.30 32.95
N ARG A 253 12.87 -3.52 32.33
CA ARG A 253 12.45 -2.27 31.69
C ARG A 253 11.98 -2.60 30.29
N ALA A 254 10.74 -2.21 29.97
CA ALA A 254 10.24 -2.18 28.62
C ALA A 254 11.24 -1.46 27.72
N ALA A 255 11.76 -2.13 26.71
CA ALA A 255 12.69 -1.51 25.77
C ALA A 255 11.98 -0.47 24.91
N SER A 256 12.66 0.64 24.59
CA SER A 256 12.20 1.57 23.54
C SER A 256 12.72 1.08 22.21
N VAL A 257 11.83 0.63 21.33
CA VAL A 257 12.19 0.11 20.00
C VAL A 257 11.63 1.04 18.93
N VAL A 258 12.42 1.38 17.92
CA VAL A 258 11.97 2.13 16.75
C VAL A 258 12.12 1.27 15.51
N LEU A 259 11.01 0.98 14.86
CA LEU A 259 10.95 0.31 13.56
C LEU A 259 11.28 1.35 12.49
N LEU A 260 12.42 1.20 11.82
CA LEU A 260 12.90 2.11 10.80
C LEU A 260 12.76 1.47 9.43
N ILE A 261 11.85 2.01 8.60
CA ILE A 261 11.54 1.48 7.27
C ILE A 261 12.34 2.26 6.23
N ASP A 262 13.07 1.55 5.38
CA ASP A 262 13.77 2.15 4.24
C ASP A 262 12.82 2.32 3.07
N ALA A 263 12.31 3.52 2.89
CA ALA A 263 11.42 3.95 1.82
C ALA A 263 12.07 5.01 0.91
N ARG A 264 13.38 4.90 0.71
CA ARG A 264 14.10 5.70 -0.28
C ARG A 264 13.88 5.11 -1.67
N GLU A 265 13.99 5.91 -2.71
CA GLU A 265 13.82 5.50 -4.11
C GLU A 265 14.55 4.18 -4.45
N GLN A 266 15.79 4.01 -3.95
CA GLN A 266 16.59 2.80 -4.19
C GLN A 266 16.00 1.53 -3.58
N ALA A 267 15.13 1.65 -2.56
CA ALA A 267 14.49 0.53 -1.89
C ALA A 267 13.26 -0.01 -2.64
N TYR A 268 12.69 0.77 -3.57
CA TYR A 268 11.54 0.36 -4.38
C TYR A 268 11.97 -0.61 -5.48
N ARG A 269 12.32 -1.83 -5.09
CA ARG A 269 12.70 -2.92 -6.00
C ARG A 269 11.72 -4.06 -5.84
N ALA A 270 11.29 -4.63 -6.98
CA ALA A 270 10.39 -5.76 -7.05
C ALA A 270 10.96 -6.85 -7.96
N LEU A 271 10.53 -8.09 -7.79
CA LEU A 271 10.92 -9.24 -8.60
C LEU A 271 10.29 -9.21 -10.00
N GLY A 272 9.20 -8.47 -10.18
CA GLY A 272 8.49 -8.30 -11.45
C GLY A 272 7.58 -7.08 -11.41
N PRO A 273 6.92 -6.73 -12.52
CA PRO A 273 6.02 -5.58 -12.58
C PRO A 273 4.82 -5.72 -11.64
N ASP A 274 4.31 -6.94 -11.46
CA ASP A 274 3.15 -7.24 -10.61
C ASP A 274 3.56 -7.82 -9.24
N ALA A 275 4.87 -7.85 -8.93
CA ALA A 275 5.36 -8.38 -7.67
C ALA A 275 5.44 -7.28 -6.60
N GLU A 276 5.13 -7.67 -5.36
CA GLU A 276 5.26 -6.81 -4.19
C GLU A 276 6.68 -6.22 -4.09
N SER A 277 6.77 -4.91 -3.90
CA SER A 277 8.06 -4.24 -3.75
C SER A 277 8.74 -4.57 -2.42
N ALA A 278 10.06 -4.40 -2.34
CA ALA A 278 10.78 -4.59 -1.09
C ALA A 278 10.37 -3.58 0.00
N VAL A 279 9.85 -2.40 -0.38
CA VAL A 279 9.27 -1.44 0.57
C VAL A 279 7.96 -1.96 1.13
N GLU A 280 7.07 -2.49 0.29
CA GLU A 280 5.82 -3.13 0.74
C GLU A 280 6.10 -4.28 1.72
N ARG A 281 7.04 -5.16 1.36
CA ARG A 281 7.50 -6.23 2.25
C ARG A 281 8.06 -5.68 3.57
N SER A 282 8.83 -4.58 3.53
CA SER A 282 9.37 -3.92 4.72
C SER A 282 8.29 -3.33 5.60
N VAL A 283 7.24 -2.75 5.03
CA VAL A 283 6.08 -2.22 5.78
C VAL A 283 5.30 -3.36 6.44
N ARG A 284 5.04 -4.45 5.71
CA ARG A 284 4.40 -5.63 6.27
C ARG A 284 5.21 -6.24 7.41
N ALA A 285 6.53 -6.37 7.22
CA ALA A 285 7.43 -6.82 8.31
C ALA A 285 7.37 -5.91 9.53
N ALA A 286 7.38 -4.58 9.32
CA ALA A 286 7.26 -3.62 10.40
C ALA A 286 5.92 -3.76 11.15
N GLY A 287 4.82 -4.00 10.46
CA GLY A 287 3.52 -4.28 11.07
C GLY A 287 3.54 -5.52 11.98
N SER A 288 4.05 -6.64 11.45
CA SER A 288 4.15 -7.89 12.20
C SER A 288 5.13 -7.78 13.40
N LEU A 289 6.25 -7.08 13.21
CA LEU A 289 7.21 -6.83 14.30
C LEU A 289 6.65 -5.86 15.35
N TYR A 290 5.85 -4.89 14.94
CA TYR A 290 5.15 -3.99 15.86
C TYR A 290 4.22 -4.78 16.79
N GLY A 291 3.42 -5.70 16.24
CA GLY A 291 2.58 -6.61 17.02
C GLY A 291 3.39 -7.42 18.04
N ALA A 292 4.40 -8.16 17.58
CA ALA A 292 5.23 -8.99 18.42
C ALA A 292 5.89 -8.21 19.56
N LEU A 293 6.48 -7.06 19.25
CA LEU A 293 7.19 -6.25 20.23
C LEU A 293 6.24 -5.59 21.26
N THR A 294 5.03 -5.21 20.84
CA THR A 294 4.04 -4.66 21.78
C THR A 294 3.41 -5.74 22.66
N ASP A 295 3.27 -6.98 22.18
CA ASP A 295 2.82 -8.11 22.96
C ASP A 295 3.85 -8.50 24.05
N GLU A 296 5.15 -8.20 23.84
CA GLU A 296 6.23 -8.28 24.81
C GLU A 296 6.35 -7.03 25.72
N GLU A 297 5.33 -6.19 25.77
CA GLU A 297 5.25 -4.95 26.57
C GLU A 297 6.31 -3.89 26.24
N ASN A 298 6.98 -3.97 25.08
CA ASN A 298 7.93 -2.96 24.64
C ASN A 298 7.21 -1.69 24.14
N ARG A 299 7.90 -0.55 24.27
CA ARG A 299 7.46 0.71 23.70
C ARG A 299 7.94 0.79 22.27
N VAL A 300 6.99 0.77 21.30
CA VAL A 300 7.34 0.70 19.88
C VAL A 300 6.98 1.99 19.17
N GLY A 301 7.93 2.53 18.42
CA GLY A 301 7.78 3.67 17.52
C GLY A 301 8.05 3.28 16.08
N ILE A 302 7.67 4.14 15.14
CA ILE A 302 7.87 3.94 13.69
C ILE A 302 8.53 5.17 13.07
N ALA A 303 9.48 4.93 12.17
CA ALA A 303 10.11 5.98 11.38
C ALA A 303 10.40 5.49 9.96
N ALA A 304 10.58 6.41 9.02
CA ALA A 304 11.01 6.07 7.67
C ALA A 304 12.27 6.83 7.23
N LEU A 305 13.10 6.17 6.45
CA LEU A 305 14.12 6.80 5.62
C LEU A 305 13.45 7.19 4.29
N SER A 306 12.93 8.39 4.21
CA SER A 306 12.17 8.88 3.06
C SER A 306 12.41 10.39 2.87
N PRO A 307 12.23 10.93 1.64
CA PRO A 307 12.12 12.37 1.43
C PRO A 307 11.01 13.01 2.26
N GLU A 308 9.89 12.31 2.41
CA GLU A 308 8.76 12.72 3.24
C GLU A 308 8.98 12.39 4.73
N PRO A 309 8.48 13.23 5.66
CA PRO A 309 8.63 12.97 7.08
C PRO A 309 7.68 11.85 7.54
N CYS A 310 8.23 10.87 8.27
CA CYS A 310 7.47 9.81 8.94
C CYS A 310 8.07 9.57 10.32
N TRP A 311 7.28 9.78 11.36
CA TRP A 311 7.71 9.60 12.74
C TRP A 311 6.52 9.36 13.68
N LEU A 312 6.53 8.24 14.35
CA LEU A 312 5.70 7.92 15.51
C LEU A 312 6.64 7.63 16.68
N ALA A 313 6.54 8.38 17.76
CA ALA A 313 7.39 8.17 18.94
C ALA A 313 7.09 6.81 19.60
N PRO A 314 8.06 6.18 20.27
CA PRO A 314 7.81 4.93 21.01
C PRO A 314 6.71 5.11 22.07
N GLY A 315 5.70 4.24 22.02
CA GLY A 315 4.53 4.28 22.88
C GLY A 315 3.92 2.91 23.09
N VAL A 316 2.85 2.84 23.89
CA VAL A 316 2.10 1.64 24.22
C VAL A 316 0.58 1.93 24.24
N GLY A 317 -0.22 0.89 24.21
CA GLY A 317 -1.67 0.95 24.36
C GLY A 317 -2.43 0.98 23.03
N THR A 318 -3.75 0.81 23.12
CA THR A 318 -4.64 0.62 21.97
C THR A 318 -4.70 1.83 21.04
N ALA A 319 -4.74 3.05 21.60
CA ALA A 319 -4.73 4.28 20.81
C ALA A 319 -3.42 4.44 20.01
N HIS A 320 -2.27 4.08 20.62
CA HIS A 320 -0.98 4.10 19.95
C HIS A 320 -0.89 3.04 18.85
N ARG A 321 -1.46 1.84 19.10
CA ARG A 321 -1.58 0.77 18.09
C ARG A 321 -2.40 1.22 16.88
N ALA A 322 -3.54 1.89 17.11
CA ALA A 322 -4.36 2.44 16.03
C ALA A 322 -3.60 3.51 15.21
N GLN A 323 -2.86 4.40 15.88
CA GLN A 323 -2.01 5.39 15.19
C GLN A 323 -0.89 4.73 14.35
N ALA A 324 -0.29 3.65 14.87
CA ALA A 324 0.73 2.90 14.13
C ALA A 324 0.13 2.22 12.88
N GLN A 325 -1.06 1.64 13.00
CA GLN A 325 -1.78 1.04 11.88
C GLN A 325 -2.10 2.08 10.81
N GLU A 326 -2.71 3.19 11.21
CA GLU A 326 -3.04 4.29 10.30
C GLU A 326 -1.80 4.83 9.60
N LEU A 327 -0.69 5.03 10.33
CA LEU A 327 0.57 5.49 9.77
C LEU A 327 1.12 4.49 8.73
N LEU A 328 1.15 3.19 9.04
CA LEU A 328 1.62 2.17 8.10
C LEU A 328 0.73 2.06 6.86
N ALA A 329 -0.57 2.35 6.98
CA ALA A 329 -1.52 2.31 5.88
C ALA A 329 -1.43 3.55 4.98
N THR A 330 -1.44 4.75 5.56
CA THR A 330 -1.77 5.99 4.83
C THR A 330 -0.62 6.97 4.67
N GLN A 331 0.52 6.76 5.37
CA GLN A 331 1.60 7.73 5.36
C GLN A 331 2.26 7.86 3.97
N PRO A 332 2.30 9.05 3.35
CA PRO A 332 2.89 9.24 2.03
C PRO A 332 4.36 8.81 1.93
N ALA A 333 5.11 8.92 3.02
CA ALA A 333 6.49 8.44 3.12
C ALA A 333 6.64 6.92 2.88
N LEU A 334 5.56 6.16 3.03
CA LEU A 334 5.48 4.70 2.91
C LEU A 334 4.57 4.27 1.76
N ALA A 335 4.25 5.17 0.83
CA ALA A 335 3.40 4.86 -0.32
C ALA A 335 3.95 3.68 -1.14
N SER A 336 3.08 3.02 -1.90
CA SER A 336 3.46 1.89 -2.78
C SER A 336 4.39 2.30 -3.92
N THR A 337 4.38 3.58 -4.28
CA THR A 337 5.29 4.19 -5.25
C THR A 337 6.32 5.08 -4.57
N PRO A 338 7.52 5.23 -5.15
CA PRO A 338 8.54 6.11 -4.59
C PRO A 338 8.00 7.52 -4.36
N PRO A 339 8.13 8.10 -3.15
CA PRO A 339 7.73 9.47 -2.90
C PRO A 339 8.59 10.45 -3.68
N GLU A 340 7.98 11.54 -4.13
CA GLU A 340 8.69 12.60 -4.84
C GLU A 340 9.74 13.27 -3.95
N GLY A 341 10.86 13.67 -4.54
CA GLY A 341 11.91 14.42 -3.89
C GLY A 341 13.19 13.64 -3.60
N THR A 342 14.21 14.34 -3.17
CA THR A 342 15.54 13.78 -2.90
C THR A 342 15.74 13.51 -1.42
N TYR A 343 16.17 12.30 -1.10
CA TYR A 343 16.56 11.94 0.26
C TYR A 343 18.01 12.38 0.53
N TYR A 344 18.22 13.26 1.52
CA TYR A 344 19.54 13.71 1.96
C TYR A 344 19.97 13.00 3.25
N PRO A 345 20.81 11.94 3.20
CA PRO A 345 21.14 11.10 4.36
C PRO A 345 21.77 11.87 5.52
N SER A 346 22.59 12.89 5.21
CA SER A 346 23.26 13.69 6.23
C SER A 346 22.30 14.57 7.04
N ILE A 347 21.27 15.10 6.40
CA ILE A 347 20.28 15.99 7.02
C ILE A 347 19.23 15.15 7.75
N ARG A 348 18.60 14.22 7.02
CA ARG A 348 17.51 13.37 7.54
C ARG A 348 17.99 12.42 8.63
N GLY A 349 19.15 11.79 8.43
CA GLY A 349 19.75 10.91 9.45
C GLY A 349 20.12 11.66 10.74
N ARG A 350 20.63 12.91 10.64
CA ARG A 350 20.89 13.74 11.81
C ARG A 350 19.60 14.15 12.54
N ARG A 351 18.54 14.49 11.77
CA ARG A 351 17.22 14.84 12.35
C ARG A 351 16.60 13.64 13.05
N LEU A 352 16.66 12.46 12.43
CA LEU A 352 16.16 11.21 13.04
C LEU A 352 16.91 10.92 14.35
N ARG A 353 18.25 10.95 14.35
CA ARG A 353 19.05 10.71 15.55
C ARG A 353 18.71 11.65 16.72
N ARG A 354 18.33 12.90 16.45
CA ARG A 354 17.92 13.84 17.51
C ARG A 354 16.55 13.55 18.10
N ARG A 355 15.73 12.73 17.42
CA ARG A 355 14.39 12.34 17.87
C ARG A 355 14.38 10.98 18.58
N LEU A 356 15.39 10.16 18.29
CA LEU A 356 15.53 8.85 18.92
C LEU A 356 15.81 9.03 20.43
N PRO A 357 15.12 8.27 21.31
CA PRO A 357 15.56 8.12 22.70
C PRO A 357 17.00 7.59 22.77
N ASP A 358 17.76 8.02 23.76
CA ASP A 358 19.18 7.63 23.90
C ASP A 358 19.37 6.10 24.06
N ASP A 359 18.39 5.41 24.64
CA ASP A 359 18.35 3.98 24.87
C ASP A 359 17.63 3.19 23.78
N ALA A 360 17.15 3.86 22.70
CA ALA A 360 16.35 3.22 21.68
C ALA A 360 17.13 2.16 20.89
N GLN A 361 16.51 0.98 20.74
CA GLN A 361 16.92 -0.03 19.80
C GLN A 361 16.27 0.26 18.43
N LEU A 362 17.03 0.08 17.37
CA LEU A 362 16.55 0.27 16.00
C LEU A 362 16.38 -1.08 15.31
N VAL A 363 15.17 -1.40 14.91
CA VAL A 363 14.91 -2.53 14.01
C VAL A 363 14.66 -1.97 12.63
N VAL A 364 15.58 -2.22 11.71
CA VAL A 364 15.60 -1.60 10.39
C VAL A 364 15.13 -2.57 9.33
N CYS A 365 14.04 -2.25 8.67
CA CYS A 365 13.52 -2.99 7.51
C CYS A 365 14.05 -2.33 6.23
N SER A 366 15.04 -2.95 5.57
CA SER A 366 15.68 -2.42 4.36
C SER A 366 16.17 -3.53 3.43
N PRO A 367 15.93 -3.43 2.11
CA PRO A 367 16.46 -4.39 1.13
C PRO A 367 17.97 -4.28 0.91
N LEU A 368 18.64 -3.30 1.52
CA LEU A 368 20.09 -3.05 1.41
C LEU A 368 20.57 -2.89 -0.05
N CYS A 369 19.82 -2.10 -0.86
CA CYS A 369 20.12 -1.91 -2.29
C CYS A 369 21.34 -1.04 -2.55
N ASP A 370 21.84 -0.26 -1.58
CA ASP A 370 22.99 0.64 -1.73
C ASP A 370 23.86 0.68 -0.47
N ASP A 371 25.10 1.19 -0.62
CA ASP A 371 26.05 1.34 0.49
C ASP A 371 25.71 2.53 1.41
N GLY A 372 24.84 3.43 0.96
CA GLY A 372 24.43 4.59 1.75
C GLY A 372 23.68 4.20 2.99
N VAL A 373 22.79 3.21 2.90
CA VAL A 373 22.07 2.69 4.08
C VAL A 373 23.02 1.98 5.03
N VAL A 374 23.95 1.17 4.54
CA VAL A 374 24.94 0.47 5.37
C VAL A 374 25.73 1.46 6.21
N ARG A 375 26.27 2.50 5.59
CA ARG A 375 26.99 3.58 6.30
C ARG A 375 26.11 4.33 7.30
N LEU A 376 24.84 4.51 7.00
CA LEU A 376 23.89 5.15 7.91
C LEU A 376 23.65 4.29 9.16
N LEU A 377 23.44 2.99 8.98
CA LEU A 377 23.21 2.05 10.07
C LEU A 377 24.44 1.93 10.98
N GLN A 378 25.64 1.84 10.41
CA GLN A 378 26.90 1.87 11.19
C GLN A 378 27.06 3.16 12.01
N ARG A 379 26.59 4.32 11.49
CA ARG A 379 26.60 5.58 12.26
C ARG A 379 25.60 5.58 13.41
N PHE A 380 24.45 4.91 13.29
CA PHE A 380 23.52 4.76 14.40
C PHE A 380 24.11 3.84 15.49
N ASP A 381 24.71 2.72 15.08
CA ASP A 381 25.38 1.79 16.01
C ASP A 381 26.54 2.47 16.73
N ALA A 382 27.40 3.19 16.01
CA ALA A 382 28.49 3.98 16.59
C ALA A 382 28.01 5.14 17.48
N ALA A 383 26.77 5.60 17.33
CA ALA A 383 26.15 6.59 18.22
C ALA A 383 25.53 5.97 19.49
N GLY A 384 25.63 4.65 19.67
CA GLY A 384 25.16 3.92 20.84
C GLY A 384 23.79 3.26 20.70
N HIS A 385 23.12 3.43 19.55
CA HIS A 385 21.86 2.73 19.29
C HIS A 385 22.12 1.30 18.83
N ARG A 386 21.43 0.34 19.43
CA ARG A 386 21.51 -1.06 19.00
C ARG A 386 20.70 -1.27 17.73
N VAL A 387 21.38 -1.62 16.66
CA VAL A 387 20.76 -1.82 15.35
C VAL A 387 20.60 -3.30 15.06
N THR A 388 19.39 -3.72 14.64
CA THR A 388 19.10 -5.03 14.06
C THR A 388 18.46 -4.81 12.70
N VAL A 389 18.83 -5.58 11.69
CA VAL A 389 18.34 -5.40 10.32
C VAL A 389 17.51 -6.60 9.89
N VAL A 390 16.32 -6.34 9.35
CA VAL A 390 15.47 -7.30 8.63
C VAL A 390 15.51 -6.89 7.16
N SER A 391 16.11 -7.73 6.33
CA SER A 391 16.36 -7.37 4.93
C SER A 391 15.57 -8.26 3.98
N PRO A 392 14.43 -7.77 3.41
CA PRO A 392 13.75 -8.46 2.32
C PRO A 392 14.65 -8.52 1.09
N ASP A 393 14.74 -9.69 0.47
CA ASP A 393 15.56 -9.89 -0.75
C ASP A 393 14.74 -9.56 -2.01
N PRO A 394 15.07 -8.51 -2.78
CA PRO A 394 14.44 -8.19 -4.04
C PRO A 394 15.17 -8.83 -5.23
N THR A 395 16.09 -9.77 -5.03
CA THR A 395 16.92 -10.36 -6.08
C THR A 395 16.61 -11.83 -6.29
N ASP A 396 16.16 -12.20 -7.50
CA ASP A 396 15.80 -13.57 -7.87
C ASP A 396 16.89 -14.31 -8.65
N GLY A 397 17.93 -13.62 -9.09
CA GLY A 397 19.00 -14.18 -9.90
C GLY A 397 18.62 -14.53 -11.36
N ALA A 398 17.42 -14.17 -11.80
CA ALA A 398 16.90 -14.50 -13.14
C ALA A 398 17.75 -13.91 -14.28
N THR A 399 18.33 -12.72 -14.07
CA THR A 399 19.19 -12.06 -15.04
C THR A 399 20.61 -11.88 -14.52
N PRO A 400 21.63 -11.68 -15.39
CA PRO A 400 22.99 -11.38 -14.95
C PRO A 400 23.08 -10.16 -14.02
N GLY A 401 22.31 -9.09 -14.31
CA GLY A 401 22.25 -7.89 -13.47
C GLY A 401 21.66 -8.17 -12.09
N ARG A 402 20.58 -8.95 -12.01
CA ARG A 402 19.99 -9.35 -10.73
C ARG A 402 20.90 -10.27 -9.92
N ARG A 403 21.65 -11.16 -10.57
CA ARG A 403 22.69 -11.97 -9.91
C ARG A 403 23.80 -11.11 -9.30
N LEU A 404 24.26 -10.07 -10.04
CA LEU A 404 25.24 -9.12 -9.53
C LEU A 404 24.69 -8.36 -8.32
N ALA A 405 23.47 -7.81 -8.42
CA ALA A 405 22.80 -7.14 -7.32
C ALA A 405 22.67 -8.05 -6.07
N GLY A 406 22.38 -9.33 -6.26
CA GLY A 406 22.36 -10.33 -5.18
C GLY A 406 23.74 -10.56 -4.54
N VAL A 407 24.82 -10.52 -5.31
CA VAL A 407 26.20 -10.60 -4.77
C VAL A 407 26.50 -9.35 -3.95
N GLU A 408 26.26 -8.17 -4.48
CA GLU A 408 26.49 -6.90 -3.78
C GLU A 408 25.68 -6.81 -2.48
N ARG A 409 24.40 -7.23 -2.50
CA ARG A 409 23.56 -7.30 -1.31
C ARG A 409 24.15 -8.24 -0.25
N ARG A 410 24.63 -9.43 -0.63
CA ARG A 410 25.29 -10.36 0.31
C ARG A 410 26.55 -9.77 0.92
N LEU A 411 27.34 -9.00 0.17
CA LEU A 411 28.49 -8.28 0.69
C LEU A 411 28.08 -7.24 1.73
N ARG A 412 27.01 -6.49 1.50
CA ARG A 412 26.46 -5.52 2.47
C ARG A 412 25.96 -6.19 3.75
N LEU A 413 25.26 -7.32 3.63
CA LEU A 413 24.86 -8.13 4.78
C LEU A 413 26.09 -8.62 5.58
N SER A 414 27.11 -9.11 4.87
CA SER A 414 28.37 -9.53 5.51
C SER A 414 29.07 -8.36 6.21
N THR A 415 29.12 -7.19 5.60
CA THR A 415 29.70 -5.96 6.18
C THR A 415 29.00 -5.56 7.47
N LEU A 416 27.67 -5.61 7.51
CA LEU A 416 26.90 -5.32 8.73
C LEU A 416 27.18 -6.35 9.83
N ARG A 417 27.16 -7.63 9.50
CA ARG A 417 27.44 -8.71 10.45
C ARG A 417 28.86 -8.64 11.01
N SER A 418 29.84 -8.32 10.17
CA SER A 418 31.23 -8.13 10.61
C SER A 418 31.41 -6.92 11.52
N ALA A 419 30.54 -5.90 11.39
CA ALA A 419 30.48 -4.76 12.31
C ALA A 419 29.70 -5.07 13.61
N GLY A 420 29.24 -6.32 13.81
CA GLY A 420 28.46 -6.72 14.98
C GLY A 420 26.98 -6.32 14.91
N ILE A 421 26.48 -5.88 13.75
CA ILE A 421 25.07 -5.56 13.52
C ILE A 421 24.35 -6.81 13.00
N PRO A 422 23.42 -7.41 13.79
CA PRO A 422 22.64 -8.55 13.34
C PRO A 422 21.82 -8.18 12.10
N ALA A 423 21.88 -9.03 11.07
CA ALA A 423 21.14 -8.81 9.83
C ALA A 423 20.49 -10.12 9.37
N LEU A 424 19.16 -10.15 9.37
CA LEU A 424 18.35 -11.24 8.87
C LEU A 424 18.18 -11.10 7.35
N ASP A 425 18.59 -12.11 6.61
CA ASP A 425 18.34 -12.24 5.16
C ASP A 425 16.98 -12.91 4.97
N TRP A 426 15.98 -12.12 4.58
CA TRP A 426 14.60 -12.59 4.43
C TRP A 426 14.23 -12.72 2.95
N ARG A 427 14.00 -13.96 2.51
CA ARG A 427 13.65 -14.30 1.13
C ARG A 427 12.15 -14.59 0.99
N ASP A 428 11.81 -15.68 0.31
CA ASP A 428 10.42 -16.02 -0.05
C ASP A 428 9.65 -16.77 1.06
N GLU A 429 10.29 -17.04 2.18
CA GLU A 429 9.66 -17.71 3.33
C GLU A 429 8.82 -16.74 4.16
N PRO A 430 7.85 -17.21 4.95
CA PRO A 430 7.16 -16.38 5.92
C PRO A 430 8.14 -15.75 6.92
N LEU A 431 7.88 -14.50 7.32
CA LEU A 431 8.76 -13.76 8.24
C LEU A 431 8.96 -14.51 9.57
N THR A 432 7.90 -15.16 10.08
CA THR A 432 7.93 -16.03 11.25
C THR A 432 8.99 -17.12 11.16
N THR A 433 9.09 -17.78 10.02
CA THR A 433 10.08 -18.83 9.75
C THR A 433 11.51 -18.26 9.72
N ALA A 434 11.67 -17.11 9.05
CA ALA A 434 12.95 -16.43 8.97
C ALA A 434 13.45 -15.99 10.35
N LEU A 435 12.59 -15.45 11.20
CA LEU A 435 12.88 -15.05 12.58
C LEU A 435 13.24 -16.27 13.46
N ALA A 436 12.45 -17.33 13.41
CA ALA A 436 12.72 -18.55 14.16
C ALA A 436 14.05 -19.20 13.77
N ARG A 437 14.47 -19.09 12.50
CA ARG A 437 15.79 -19.55 12.05
C ARG A 437 16.91 -18.68 12.64
N ALA A 438 16.74 -17.37 12.65
CA ALA A 438 17.71 -16.44 13.20
C ALA A 438 17.92 -16.64 14.71
N GLY A 439 16.85 -16.87 15.47
CA GLY A 439 16.91 -17.14 16.91
C GLY A 439 17.67 -18.41 17.28
N ARG A 440 17.70 -19.43 16.40
CA ARG A 440 18.47 -20.66 16.60
C ARG A 440 19.97 -20.53 16.27
N SER A 441 20.36 -19.48 15.56
CA SER A 441 21.74 -19.25 15.12
C SER A 441 22.45 -18.14 15.90
N ALA A 442 21.76 -17.48 16.83
CA ALA A 442 22.29 -16.48 17.75
C ALA A 442 22.64 -17.12 19.11
#